data_310b9addd3ee259829e6246e86237a94
#
_entry.id   310b9addd3ee259829e6246e86237a94
#
_cell.length_a   1.000
_cell.length_b   1.000
_cell.length_c   1.000
_cell.angle_alpha   90.00
_cell.angle_beta   90.00
_cell.angle_gamma   90.00
#
_symmetry.space_group_name_H-M   'P 1'
#
loop_
_entity.id
_entity.type
_entity.pdbx_description
1 polymer ?
#
loop_
_entity_poly.entity_id
_entity_poly.type
_entity_poly.pdbx_seq_one_letter_code
_entity_poly.pdbx_strand_id
1 'polypeptide(L)'
;MKILLISDTHGRNINLISAYAEEMKADICIHAGDFGFYDNASVEAMSQRELFLQLKHSDMSEDRKVCLLQKSAKEWKTLIRKERTLGNFNDFLSDKMRFGWPIYATWGNHDDAKVILQMIKSPIRNLQILHENTYYDMGDFVIIGVGGNCTPAKSFTKKYNGLPGPQCRPESVLAQYVDLLKTARQIPAEKRKILVTHVSPLVEPFIELVAWQIGADVTVSGHMGRKNGDIGVTNSSRLYHLKQTYEKLLSLYPEAKEELQLFSPVEKDLSVQHINLPDADDGYGMLEWADGNFSYEIRGDDYRWEQKKRMSKRLFTFARGAYEFMTSEYSAMLPIADKIIAGTLPPEEEGDYIERMLHCLGYNKMSALLHKCCEAIIKRNPDYAVAILDDEHEMREGSEAPYSDELRREYDFHKAKKNPYKKQ
;
A
#
# COMPACT_ATOMS: atom_id res chain seq x y z
N MET A 1 -9.42 -2.28 -29.31
CA MET A 1 -8.62 -3.03 -28.32
C MET A 1 -9.24 -2.78 -26.96
N LYS A 2 -9.52 -3.85 -26.21
CA LYS A 2 -10.04 -3.78 -24.83
C LYS A 2 -8.94 -4.06 -23.84
N ILE A 3 -8.79 -3.20 -22.86
CA ILE A 3 -7.71 -3.19 -21.87
C ILE A 3 -8.36 -3.34 -20.49
N LEU A 4 -8.07 -4.43 -19.78
CA LEU A 4 -8.40 -4.55 -18.38
C LEU A 4 -7.48 -3.63 -17.57
N LEU A 5 -8.05 -2.79 -16.72
CA LEU A 5 -7.34 -1.99 -15.75
C LEU A 5 -7.61 -2.55 -14.35
N ILE A 6 -6.56 -2.91 -13.63
CA ILE A 6 -6.66 -3.49 -12.29
C ILE A 6 -5.50 -3.00 -11.40
N SER A 7 -5.69 -2.98 -10.09
CA SER A 7 -4.69 -2.56 -9.11
C SER A 7 -4.87 -3.29 -7.79
N ASP A 8 -3.84 -3.29 -6.95
CA ASP A 8 -3.93 -3.70 -5.55
C ASP A 8 -4.45 -5.14 -5.36
N THR A 9 -3.94 -6.10 -6.16
CA THR A 9 -4.27 -7.53 -6.01
C THR A 9 -3.60 -8.16 -4.81
N HIS A 10 -2.51 -7.60 -4.31
CA HIS A 10 -1.76 -8.08 -3.14
C HIS A 10 -1.42 -9.57 -3.16
N GLY A 11 -1.23 -10.13 -4.35
CA GLY A 11 -0.85 -11.51 -4.58
C GLY A 11 -1.95 -12.56 -4.41
N ARG A 12 -2.93 -12.33 -3.56
CA ARG A 12 -4.03 -13.27 -3.29
C ARG A 12 -5.18 -13.17 -4.29
N ASN A 13 -5.45 -11.95 -4.76
CA ASN A 13 -6.54 -11.66 -5.70
C ASN A 13 -6.09 -11.77 -7.17
N ILE A 14 -4.96 -12.40 -7.43
CA ILE A 14 -4.42 -12.57 -8.78
C ILE A 14 -5.42 -13.31 -9.70
N ASN A 15 -6.20 -14.24 -9.16
CA ASN A 15 -7.23 -14.93 -9.93
C ASN A 15 -8.32 -13.99 -10.45
N LEU A 16 -8.55 -12.85 -9.81
CA LEU A 16 -9.49 -11.84 -10.28
C LEU A 16 -9.06 -11.24 -11.63
N ILE A 17 -7.75 -11.17 -11.90
CA ILE A 17 -7.25 -10.70 -13.20
C ILE A 17 -7.83 -11.57 -14.32
N SER A 18 -7.76 -12.90 -14.18
CA SER A 18 -8.32 -13.81 -15.17
C SER A 18 -9.84 -13.71 -15.27
N ALA A 19 -10.53 -13.67 -14.13
CA ALA A 19 -11.99 -13.57 -14.09
C ALA A 19 -12.50 -12.28 -14.78
N TYR A 20 -11.91 -11.15 -14.47
CA TYR A 20 -12.30 -9.88 -15.09
C TYR A 20 -11.88 -9.77 -16.56
N ALA A 21 -10.71 -10.31 -16.92
CA ALA A 21 -10.27 -10.34 -18.32
C ALA A 21 -11.18 -11.19 -19.19
N GLU A 22 -11.65 -12.35 -18.68
CA GLU A 22 -12.63 -13.20 -19.37
C GLU A 22 -13.99 -12.53 -19.51
N GLU A 23 -14.50 -11.92 -18.42
CA GLU A 23 -15.79 -11.22 -18.39
C GLU A 23 -15.85 -10.12 -19.45
N MET A 24 -14.83 -9.28 -19.54
CA MET A 24 -14.80 -8.16 -20.47
C MET A 24 -14.21 -8.51 -21.83
N LYS A 25 -13.70 -9.72 -22.02
CA LYS A 25 -12.98 -10.15 -23.22
C LYS A 25 -11.80 -9.24 -23.53
N ALA A 26 -10.92 -9.05 -22.54
CA ALA A 26 -9.77 -8.18 -22.65
C ALA A 26 -8.73 -8.73 -23.62
N ASP A 27 -8.10 -7.85 -24.37
CA ASP A 27 -6.95 -8.18 -25.21
C ASP A 27 -5.65 -8.15 -24.42
N ILE A 28 -5.52 -7.19 -23.47
CA ILE A 28 -4.38 -7.02 -22.57
C ILE A 28 -4.86 -6.56 -21.19
N CYS A 29 -3.95 -6.61 -20.21
CA CYS A 29 -4.17 -6.09 -18.87
C CYS A 29 -3.10 -5.04 -18.49
N ILE A 30 -3.49 -3.95 -17.86
CA ILE A 30 -2.63 -3.00 -17.18
C ILE A 30 -2.87 -3.14 -15.67
N HIS A 31 -1.79 -3.37 -14.91
CA HIS A 31 -1.84 -3.48 -13.46
C HIS A 31 -1.07 -2.31 -12.80
N ALA A 32 -1.78 -1.50 -12.03
CA ALA A 32 -1.26 -0.23 -11.48
C ALA A 32 -0.60 -0.36 -10.10
N GLY A 33 0.09 -1.46 -9.83
CA GLY A 33 0.90 -1.65 -8.61
C GLY A 33 0.20 -2.43 -7.50
N ASP A 34 0.98 -2.77 -6.48
CA ASP A 34 0.60 -3.70 -5.41
C ASP A 34 0.08 -5.04 -5.97
N PHE A 35 0.82 -5.53 -6.97
CA PHE A 35 0.55 -6.82 -7.60
C PHE A 35 0.69 -7.97 -6.60
N GLY A 36 1.61 -7.84 -5.67
CA GLY A 36 2.02 -8.88 -4.73
C GLY A 36 3.33 -9.54 -5.18
N PHE A 37 4.26 -8.74 -5.68
CA PHE A 37 5.62 -9.17 -6.01
C PHE A 37 6.41 -9.49 -4.75
N TYR A 38 6.18 -10.67 -4.19
CA TYR A 38 6.92 -11.19 -3.04
C TYR A 38 7.04 -12.71 -3.08
N ASP A 39 8.11 -13.21 -2.52
CA ASP A 39 8.43 -14.62 -2.36
C ASP A 39 8.53 -15.02 -0.88
N ASN A 40 8.98 -16.24 -0.61
CA ASN A 40 9.17 -16.72 0.76
C ASN A 40 10.22 -15.90 1.53
N ALA A 41 11.26 -15.40 0.85
CA ALA A 41 12.27 -14.56 1.49
C ALA A 41 11.72 -13.18 1.83
N SER A 42 10.85 -12.62 0.97
CA SER A 42 10.11 -11.39 1.26
C SER A 42 9.27 -11.52 2.52
N VAL A 43 8.53 -12.62 2.69
CA VAL A 43 7.70 -12.88 3.89
C VAL A 43 8.56 -12.92 5.16
N GLU A 44 9.76 -13.52 5.10
CA GLU A 44 10.67 -13.52 6.23
C GLU A 44 11.16 -12.12 6.63
N ALA A 45 11.35 -11.27 5.63
CA ALA A 45 11.83 -9.90 5.83
C ALA A 45 10.72 -8.89 6.17
N MET A 46 9.44 -9.27 6.02
CA MET A 46 8.31 -8.39 6.28
C MET A 46 8.31 -7.88 7.71
N SER A 47 8.06 -6.58 7.86
CA SER A 47 7.81 -5.96 9.15
C SER A 47 6.47 -6.42 9.74
N GLN A 48 6.28 -6.28 11.04
CA GLN A 48 5.00 -6.59 11.68
C GLN A 48 3.84 -5.78 11.07
N ARG A 49 4.10 -4.51 10.75
CA ARG A 49 3.13 -3.66 10.05
C ARG A 49 2.73 -4.23 8.69
N GLU A 50 3.72 -4.67 7.91
CA GLU A 50 3.46 -5.24 6.59
C GLU A 50 2.67 -6.55 6.70
N LEU A 51 3.06 -7.41 7.63
CA LEU A 51 2.32 -8.64 7.93
C LEU A 51 0.87 -8.36 8.33
N PHE A 52 0.64 -7.30 9.12
CA PHE A 52 -0.70 -6.85 9.48
C PHE A 52 -1.52 -6.42 8.26
N LEU A 53 -0.94 -5.62 7.37
CA LEU A 53 -1.61 -5.17 6.15
C LEU A 53 -1.94 -6.35 5.24
N GLN A 54 -1.03 -7.29 5.09
CA GLN A 54 -1.26 -8.52 4.35
C GLN A 54 -2.39 -9.36 4.98
N LEU A 55 -2.42 -9.46 6.31
CA LEU A 55 -3.50 -10.12 7.03
C LEU A 55 -4.85 -9.45 6.78
N LYS A 56 -4.89 -8.12 6.86
CA LYS A 56 -6.10 -7.31 6.56
C LYS A 56 -6.68 -7.65 5.19
N HIS A 57 -5.81 -7.79 4.21
CA HIS A 57 -6.20 -8.09 2.83
C HIS A 57 -6.37 -9.60 2.55
N SER A 58 -6.16 -10.50 3.51
CA SER A 58 -6.30 -11.95 3.30
C SER A 58 -7.76 -12.39 3.19
N ASP A 59 -8.00 -13.57 2.62
CA ASP A 59 -9.34 -14.16 2.46
C ASP A 59 -9.86 -14.85 3.74
N MET A 60 -9.17 -14.71 4.86
CA MET A 60 -9.62 -15.25 6.14
C MET A 60 -10.92 -14.59 6.60
N SER A 61 -11.70 -15.31 7.39
CA SER A 61 -12.85 -14.74 8.08
C SER A 61 -12.41 -13.59 9.00
N GLU A 62 -13.30 -12.65 9.23
CA GLU A 62 -13.04 -11.48 10.07
C GLU A 62 -12.65 -11.87 11.49
N ASP A 63 -13.40 -12.80 12.09
CA ASP A 63 -13.12 -13.27 13.45
C ASP A 63 -11.71 -13.85 13.56
N ARG A 64 -11.28 -14.60 12.55
CA ARG A 64 -9.94 -15.16 12.51
C ARG A 64 -8.87 -14.05 12.33
N LYS A 65 -9.13 -13.03 11.51
CA LYS A 65 -8.23 -11.87 11.38
C LYS A 65 -8.06 -11.16 12.72
N VAL A 66 -9.16 -10.92 13.43
CA VAL A 66 -9.14 -10.29 14.76
C VAL A 66 -8.29 -11.10 15.73
N CYS A 67 -8.49 -12.41 15.81
CA CYS A 67 -7.68 -13.28 16.68
C CYS A 67 -6.18 -13.25 16.30
N LEU A 68 -5.86 -13.13 15.01
CA LEU A 68 -4.48 -13.11 14.55
C LEU A 68 -3.77 -11.76 14.80
N LEU A 69 -4.51 -10.67 14.90
CA LEU A 69 -3.94 -9.34 15.19
C LEU A 69 -3.13 -9.31 16.49
N GLN A 70 -3.46 -10.16 17.44
CA GLN A 70 -2.82 -10.24 18.75
C GLN A 70 -1.61 -11.17 18.78
N LYS A 71 -1.36 -11.90 17.70
CA LYS A 71 -0.21 -12.81 17.62
C LYS A 71 1.09 -12.06 17.31
N SER A 72 2.20 -12.67 17.73
CA SER A 72 3.53 -12.17 17.40
C SER A 72 3.80 -12.23 15.89
N ALA A 73 4.73 -11.42 15.41
CA ALA A 73 5.19 -11.44 14.02
C ALA A 73 5.68 -12.83 13.58
N LYS A 74 6.30 -13.59 14.48
CA LYS A 74 6.77 -14.97 14.21
C LYS A 74 5.59 -15.91 13.95
N GLU A 75 4.54 -15.81 14.74
CA GLU A 75 3.33 -16.62 14.57
C GLU A 75 2.58 -16.22 13.29
N TRP A 76 2.52 -14.93 12.98
CA TRP A 76 1.95 -14.46 11.70
C TRP A 76 2.69 -15.03 10.51
N LYS A 77 4.01 -14.96 10.49
CA LYS A 77 4.83 -15.54 9.41
C LYS A 77 4.59 -17.03 9.24
N THR A 78 4.47 -17.75 10.34
CA THR A 78 4.21 -19.19 10.31
C THR A 78 2.81 -19.48 9.71
N LEU A 79 1.79 -18.72 10.13
CA LEU A 79 0.41 -18.88 9.63
C LEU A 79 0.30 -18.49 8.15
N ILE A 80 0.88 -17.35 7.78
CA ILE A 80 0.91 -16.87 6.40
C ILE A 80 1.47 -17.95 5.46
N ARG A 81 2.61 -18.55 5.84
CA ARG A 81 3.21 -19.63 5.06
C ARG A 81 2.37 -20.91 5.04
N LYS A 82 1.87 -21.32 6.19
CA LYS A 82 1.08 -22.55 6.32
C LYS A 82 -0.22 -22.48 5.53
N GLU A 83 -0.88 -21.34 5.53
CA GLU A 83 -2.21 -21.17 4.96
C GLU A 83 -2.15 -20.54 3.56
N ARG A 84 -0.95 -20.20 3.06
CA ARG A 84 -0.75 -19.50 1.78
C ARG A 84 -1.64 -18.27 1.64
N THR A 85 -1.81 -17.52 2.71
CA THR A 85 -2.73 -16.37 2.78
C THR A 85 -2.29 -15.17 1.97
N LEU A 86 -1.02 -15.14 1.51
CA LEU A 86 -0.43 -14.06 0.73
C LEU A 86 -0.36 -14.37 -0.78
N GLY A 87 -1.20 -15.28 -1.26
CA GLY A 87 -1.31 -15.55 -2.69
C GLY A 87 -0.10 -16.26 -3.28
N ASN A 88 -0.10 -16.34 -4.61
CA ASN A 88 0.66 -17.34 -5.33
C ASN A 88 1.73 -16.77 -6.24
N PHE A 89 2.38 -15.64 -5.90
CA PHE A 89 3.47 -15.16 -6.76
C PHE A 89 4.59 -16.20 -6.93
N ASN A 90 4.83 -17.03 -5.90
CA ASN A 90 5.71 -18.18 -6.02
C ASN A 90 5.25 -19.19 -7.09
N ASP A 91 3.95 -19.30 -7.34
CA ASP A 91 3.43 -20.18 -8.40
C ASP A 91 3.69 -19.59 -9.79
N PHE A 92 3.75 -18.26 -9.92
CA PHE A 92 4.25 -17.60 -11.11
C PHE A 92 5.74 -17.84 -11.32
N LEU A 93 6.55 -17.61 -10.28
CA LEU A 93 7.98 -17.83 -10.33
C LEU A 93 8.33 -19.29 -10.67
N SER A 94 7.51 -20.25 -10.23
CA SER A 94 7.68 -21.68 -10.50
C SER A 94 6.97 -22.17 -11.77
N ASP A 95 6.45 -21.26 -12.59
CA ASP A 95 5.77 -21.58 -13.86
C ASP A 95 4.45 -22.36 -13.72
N LYS A 96 3.90 -22.40 -12.51
CA LYS A 96 2.64 -23.10 -12.22
C LYS A 96 1.41 -22.28 -12.55
N MET A 97 1.53 -20.96 -12.62
CA MET A 97 0.46 -20.04 -12.94
C MET A 97 0.87 -19.17 -14.12
N ARG A 98 0.00 -19.03 -15.10
CA ARG A 98 0.25 -18.22 -16.30
C ARG A 98 -1.01 -17.50 -16.70
N PHE A 99 -0.85 -16.29 -17.20
CA PHE A 99 -1.95 -15.55 -17.80
C PHE A 99 -2.11 -15.89 -19.28
N GLY A 100 -3.34 -15.96 -19.74
CA GLY A 100 -3.66 -16.09 -21.17
C GLY A 100 -3.39 -14.81 -21.97
N TRP A 101 -3.25 -13.66 -21.28
CA TRP A 101 -3.09 -12.33 -21.86
C TRP A 101 -1.79 -11.69 -21.46
N PRO A 102 -1.27 -10.75 -22.28
CA PRO A 102 -0.18 -9.88 -21.84
C PRO A 102 -0.62 -8.98 -20.69
N ILE A 103 0.19 -8.91 -19.64
CA ILE A 103 0.01 -8.02 -18.50
C ILE A 103 1.19 -7.06 -18.45
N TYR A 104 0.89 -5.76 -18.38
CA TYR A 104 1.82 -4.68 -18.17
C TYR A 104 1.63 -4.15 -16.76
N ALA A 105 2.52 -4.54 -15.85
CA ALA A 105 2.39 -4.23 -14.44
C ALA A 105 3.47 -3.26 -13.97
N THR A 106 3.10 -2.30 -13.15
CA THR A 106 4.06 -1.59 -12.33
C THR A 106 4.07 -2.16 -10.91
N TRP A 107 4.88 -1.63 -10.02
CA TRP A 107 4.91 -2.04 -8.61
C TRP A 107 4.26 -1.00 -7.72
N GLY A 108 3.79 -1.42 -6.56
CA GLY A 108 3.29 -0.53 -5.51
C GLY A 108 4.21 -0.50 -4.29
N ASN A 109 3.71 0.04 -3.19
CA ASN A 109 4.47 0.18 -1.96
C ASN A 109 4.46 -1.09 -1.09
N HIS A 110 3.62 -2.07 -1.42
CA HIS A 110 3.56 -3.37 -0.73
C HIS A 110 4.28 -4.50 -1.49
N ASP A 111 4.96 -4.18 -2.58
CA ASP A 111 5.75 -5.14 -3.34
C ASP A 111 7.21 -5.20 -2.85
N ASP A 112 7.91 -6.31 -3.09
CA ASP A 112 9.32 -6.45 -2.72
C ASP A 112 10.24 -5.99 -3.87
N ALA A 113 11.06 -4.99 -3.58
CA ALA A 113 12.00 -4.42 -4.54
C ALA A 113 12.95 -5.47 -5.17
N LYS A 114 13.35 -6.50 -4.42
CA LYS A 114 14.27 -7.54 -4.93
C LYS A 114 13.57 -8.42 -5.95
N VAL A 115 12.32 -8.78 -5.69
CA VAL A 115 11.49 -9.57 -6.61
C VAL A 115 11.23 -8.77 -7.89
N ILE A 116 10.88 -7.49 -7.77
CA ILE A 116 10.66 -6.61 -8.93
C ILE A 116 11.92 -6.51 -9.79
N LEU A 117 13.09 -6.27 -9.17
CA LEU A 117 14.37 -6.21 -9.88
C LEU A 117 14.72 -7.54 -10.57
N GLN A 118 14.36 -8.67 -9.96
CA GLN A 118 14.50 -9.97 -10.60
C GLN A 118 13.58 -10.10 -11.82
N MET A 119 12.35 -9.66 -11.70
CA MET A 119 11.36 -9.68 -12.80
C MET A 119 11.78 -8.79 -13.97
N ILE A 120 12.34 -7.61 -13.70
CA ILE A 120 12.89 -6.73 -14.75
C ILE A 120 14.04 -7.42 -15.51
N LYS A 121 14.91 -8.15 -14.81
CA LYS A 121 16.05 -8.87 -15.41
C LYS A 121 15.65 -10.17 -16.10
N SER A 122 14.64 -10.82 -15.61
CA SER A 122 14.17 -12.13 -16.10
C SER A 122 12.63 -12.15 -16.16
N PRO A 123 12.06 -11.51 -17.19
CA PRO A 123 10.60 -11.43 -17.33
C PRO A 123 9.95 -12.80 -17.41
N ILE A 124 8.80 -12.92 -16.78
CA ILE A 124 7.93 -14.10 -16.92
C ILE A 124 7.07 -13.91 -18.20
N ARG A 125 6.79 -14.99 -18.87
CA ARG A 125 5.93 -14.97 -20.06
C ARG A 125 4.58 -14.31 -19.73
N ASN A 126 4.16 -13.40 -20.59
CA ASN A 126 2.94 -12.60 -20.47
C ASN A 126 2.89 -11.63 -19.28
N LEU A 127 3.97 -11.42 -18.55
CA LEU A 127 4.04 -10.41 -17.49
C LEU A 127 5.27 -9.52 -17.71
N GLN A 128 5.04 -8.28 -18.04
CA GLN A 128 6.05 -7.26 -18.31
C GLN A 128 6.02 -6.20 -17.22
N ILE A 129 7.19 -5.86 -16.68
CA ILE A 129 7.28 -4.79 -15.67
C ILE A 129 7.50 -3.46 -16.36
N LEU A 130 6.58 -2.51 -16.10
CA LEU A 130 6.72 -1.12 -16.49
C LEU A 130 7.73 -0.44 -15.56
N HIS A 131 8.76 0.13 -16.12
CA HIS A 131 9.77 0.90 -15.39
C HIS A 131 10.29 2.07 -16.21
N GLU A 132 10.99 2.99 -15.60
CA GLU A 132 11.39 4.30 -16.11
C GLU A 132 12.12 4.29 -17.46
N ASN A 133 12.77 3.17 -17.81
CA ASN A 133 13.59 3.08 -19.04
C ASN A 133 12.92 2.27 -20.15
N THR A 134 11.62 1.96 -20.00
CA THR A 134 10.89 1.16 -21.00
C THR A 134 9.55 1.79 -21.37
N TYR A 135 9.12 1.48 -22.58
CA TYR A 135 7.73 1.63 -23.00
C TYR A 135 7.34 0.45 -23.89
N TYR A 136 6.05 0.18 -23.96
CA TYR A 136 5.50 -0.89 -24.79
C TYR A 136 4.62 -0.29 -25.87
N ASP A 137 4.99 -0.59 -27.12
CA ASP A 137 4.33 -0.07 -28.31
C ASP A 137 3.14 -0.97 -28.71
N MET A 138 1.94 -0.38 -28.72
CA MET A 138 0.68 -1.05 -29.08
C MET A 138 0.19 -0.64 -30.49
N GLY A 139 1.03 -0.06 -31.30
CA GLY A 139 0.68 0.50 -32.61
C GLY A 139 0.31 1.98 -32.49
N ASP A 140 -0.94 2.31 -32.24
CA ASP A 140 -1.43 3.69 -32.17
C ASP A 140 -1.11 4.38 -30.84
N PHE A 141 -0.91 3.62 -29.79
CA PHE A 141 -0.56 4.14 -28.48
C PHE A 141 0.58 3.37 -27.84
N VAL A 142 1.14 3.92 -26.78
CA VAL A 142 2.19 3.30 -25.98
C VAL A 142 1.79 3.24 -24.51
N ILE A 143 2.27 2.22 -23.80
CA ILE A 143 2.17 2.09 -22.36
C ILE A 143 3.55 2.39 -21.78
N ILE A 144 3.61 3.37 -20.87
CA ILE A 144 4.83 3.79 -20.16
C ILE A 144 4.50 3.88 -18.67
N GLY A 145 5.44 3.63 -17.79
CA GLY A 145 5.12 3.75 -16.37
C GLY A 145 6.29 3.61 -15.41
N VAL A 146 6.02 3.98 -14.19
CA VAL A 146 6.90 3.79 -13.04
C VAL A 146 6.04 3.55 -11.81
N GLY A 147 6.43 2.56 -11.01
CA GLY A 147 5.69 2.19 -9.80
C GLY A 147 6.28 2.78 -8.54
N GLY A 148 5.75 2.28 -7.42
CA GLY A 148 6.16 2.65 -6.09
C GLY A 148 5.43 3.86 -5.54
N ASN A 149 5.67 4.13 -4.27
CA ASN A 149 5.09 5.28 -3.58
C ASN A 149 5.96 6.52 -3.84
N CYS A 150 5.39 7.52 -4.50
CA CYS A 150 5.99 8.83 -4.61
C CYS A 150 5.64 9.66 -3.37
N THR A 151 6.60 9.82 -2.48
CA THR A 151 6.51 10.74 -1.36
C THR A 151 7.61 11.79 -1.52
N PRO A 152 7.33 13.02 -1.95
CA PRO A 152 8.35 14.00 -2.31
C PRO A 152 9.47 14.15 -1.28
N ALA A 153 9.12 14.25 0.02
CA ALA A 153 10.10 14.35 1.11
C ALA A 153 11.12 13.20 1.17
N LYS A 154 10.74 12.02 0.68
CA LYS A 154 11.62 10.85 0.63
C LYS A 154 12.18 10.64 -0.78
N SER A 155 11.36 10.82 -1.80
CA SER A 155 11.69 10.53 -3.18
C SER A 155 12.72 11.52 -3.75
N PHE A 156 12.68 12.78 -3.31
CA PHE A 156 13.55 13.84 -3.85
C PHE A 156 14.90 13.91 -3.13
N THR A 157 15.02 13.35 -1.94
CA THR A 157 16.27 13.34 -1.17
C THR A 157 17.09 12.06 -1.36
N LYS A 158 16.53 11.04 -2.00
CA LYS A 158 17.22 9.76 -2.22
C LYS A 158 18.10 9.80 -3.47
N LYS A 159 19.30 9.22 -3.35
CA LYS A 159 20.19 9.05 -4.51
C LYS A 159 19.76 7.87 -5.37
N TYR A 160 19.84 8.07 -6.67
CA TYR A 160 19.62 7.06 -7.69
C TYR A 160 20.92 6.33 -8.00
N ASN A 161 20.88 5.01 -8.10
CA ASN A 161 22.04 4.19 -8.37
C ASN A 161 22.17 3.78 -9.87
N GLY A 162 21.30 4.32 -10.73
CA GLY A 162 21.34 4.07 -12.17
C GLY A 162 20.73 2.75 -12.64
N LEU A 163 20.20 1.93 -11.74
CA LEU A 163 19.51 0.69 -12.11
C LEU A 163 18.01 0.96 -12.28
N PRO A 164 17.35 0.43 -13.30
CA PRO A 164 15.90 0.53 -13.45
C PRO A 164 15.16 -0.16 -12.31
N GLY A 165 13.98 0.34 -11.97
CA GLY A 165 13.13 -0.21 -10.92
C GLY A 165 13.41 0.37 -9.53
N PRO A 166 12.80 -0.20 -8.46
CA PRO A 166 12.88 0.34 -7.11
C PRO A 166 14.30 0.24 -6.53
N GLN A 167 14.78 1.34 -5.97
CA GLN A 167 16.17 1.46 -5.50
C GLN A 167 16.38 1.02 -4.04
N CYS A 168 15.36 1.16 -3.27
CA CYS A 168 15.34 0.66 -1.90
C CYS A 168 13.94 0.27 -1.54
N ARG A 169 13.33 -0.10 -0.77
CA ARG A 169 11.88 -0.41 -0.64
C ARG A 169 11.06 0.13 -1.84
N PRO A 170 9.84 -0.28 -2.07
CA PRO A 170 9.08 0.07 -3.28
C PRO A 170 8.65 1.55 -3.32
N GLU A 171 9.56 2.45 -3.04
CA GLU A 171 9.45 3.90 -3.22
C GLU A 171 10.19 4.31 -4.48
N SER A 172 9.64 5.26 -5.23
CA SER A 172 10.30 5.85 -6.40
C SER A 172 11.14 7.06 -6.00
N VAL A 173 12.21 7.32 -6.73
CA VAL A 173 13.07 8.48 -6.56
C VAL A 173 12.90 9.45 -7.72
N LEU A 174 13.18 10.75 -7.51
CA LEU A 174 13.00 11.80 -8.52
C LEU A 174 13.73 11.45 -9.84
N ALA A 175 14.95 10.94 -9.75
CA ALA A 175 15.72 10.57 -10.93
C ALA A 175 15.05 9.51 -11.82
N GLN A 176 14.23 8.62 -11.27
CA GLN A 176 13.45 7.67 -12.07
C GLN A 176 12.39 8.39 -12.91
N TYR A 177 11.74 9.43 -12.37
CA TYR A 177 10.80 10.25 -13.13
C TYR A 177 11.51 11.08 -14.21
N VAL A 178 12.74 11.52 -13.93
CA VAL A 178 13.60 12.17 -14.95
C VAL A 178 13.90 11.19 -16.10
N ASP A 179 14.26 9.95 -15.79
CA ASP A 179 14.53 8.92 -16.80
C ASP A 179 13.24 8.51 -17.54
N LEU A 180 12.12 8.41 -16.84
CA LEU A 180 10.81 8.20 -17.47
C LEU A 180 10.47 9.32 -18.47
N LEU A 181 10.75 10.59 -18.11
CA LEU A 181 10.55 11.72 -19.02
C LEU A 181 11.48 11.65 -20.25
N LYS A 182 12.73 11.23 -20.07
CA LYS A 182 13.67 11.01 -21.19
C LYS A 182 13.15 9.89 -22.11
N THR A 183 12.67 8.80 -21.54
CA THR A 183 12.07 7.68 -22.29
C THR A 183 10.83 8.15 -23.05
N ALA A 184 9.97 8.94 -22.43
CA ALA A 184 8.77 9.48 -23.06
C ALA A 184 9.09 10.40 -24.27
N ARG A 185 10.22 11.14 -24.23
CA ARG A 185 10.67 11.98 -25.33
C ARG A 185 11.18 11.21 -26.55
N GLN A 186 11.44 9.91 -26.42
CA GLN A 186 11.81 9.04 -27.52
C GLN A 186 10.58 8.49 -28.27
N ILE A 187 9.40 8.60 -27.67
CA ILE A 187 8.15 8.14 -28.25
C ILE A 187 7.73 9.12 -29.36
N PRO A 188 7.36 8.64 -30.56
CA PRO A 188 6.84 9.49 -31.62
C PRO A 188 5.66 10.36 -31.13
N ALA A 189 5.63 11.62 -31.58
CA ALA A 189 4.68 12.61 -31.07
C ALA A 189 3.23 12.28 -31.40
N GLU A 190 3.00 11.56 -32.50
CA GLU A 190 1.68 11.13 -32.95
C GLU A 190 1.08 10.00 -32.12
N LYS A 191 1.89 9.28 -31.35
CA LYS A 191 1.41 8.18 -30.50
C LYS A 191 0.76 8.71 -29.24
N ARG A 192 -0.42 8.18 -28.96
CA ARG A 192 -1.08 8.38 -27.66
C ARG A 192 -0.30 7.68 -26.55
N LYS A 193 -0.36 8.23 -25.34
CA LYS A 193 0.43 7.74 -24.20
C LYS A 193 -0.46 7.40 -23.01
N ILE A 194 -0.38 6.15 -22.56
CA ILE A 194 -0.95 5.72 -21.28
C ILE A 194 0.19 5.71 -20.26
N LEU A 195 0.12 6.58 -19.27
CA LEU A 195 1.05 6.61 -18.14
C LEU A 195 0.48 5.78 -16.98
N VAL A 196 1.22 4.78 -16.56
CA VAL A 196 0.85 3.93 -15.41
C VAL A 196 1.74 4.29 -14.21
N THR A 197 1.09 4.65 -13.10
CA THR A 197 1.76 4.91 -11.82
C THR A 197 0.98 4.24 -10.71
N HIS A 198 1.63 3.88 -9.59
CA HIS A 198 0.87 3.33 -8.47
C HIS A 198 0.11 4.42 -7.73
N VAL A 199 0.77 5.55 -7.43
CA VAL A 199 0.13 6.70 -6.77
C VAL A 199 -0.57 7.58 -7.80
N SER A 200 -1.79 7.99 -7.47
CA SER A 200 -2.63 8.77 -8.36
C SER A 200 -2.19 10.23 -8.48
N PRO A 201 -2.22 10.82 -9.70
CA PRO A 201 -2.11 12.26 -9.91
C PRO A 201 -3.15 13.08 -9.14
N LEU A 202 -4.31 12.49 -8.83
CA LEU A 202 -5.37 13.14 -8.06
C LEU A 202 -5.03 13.32 -6.58
N VAL A 203 -3.96 12.67 -6.12
CA VAL A 203 -3.53 12.67 -4.72
C VAL A 203 -2.14 13.27 -4.55
N GLU A 204 -1.21 12.91 -5.45
CA GLU A 204 0.16 13.42 -5.43
C GLU A 204 0.37 14.40 -6.58
N PRO A 205 0.39 15.71 -6.29
CA PRO A 205 0.46 16.74 -7.34
C PRO A 205 1.73 16.68 -8.19
N PHE A 206 2.82 16.11 -7.68
CA PHE A 206 4.03 15.89 -8.50
C PHE A 206 3.77 14.90 -9.63
N ILE A 207 2.97 13.86 -9.41
CA ILE A 207 2.60 12.91 -10.47
C ILE A 207 1.74 13.59 -11.54
N GLU A 208 0.92 14.57 -11.17
CA GLU A 208 0.18 15.40 -12.13
C GLU A 208 1.13 16.20 -13.04
N LEU A 209 2.22 16.79 -12.47
CA LEU A 209 3.27 17.45 -13.25
C LEU A 209 4.00 16.47 -14.18
N VAL A 210 4.30 15.27 -13.72
CA VAL A 210 4.91 14.22 -14.53
C VAL A 210 4.01 13.87 -15.72
N ALA A 211 2.74 13.60 -15.50
CA ALA A 211 1.77 13.28 -16.54
C ALA A 211 1.66 14.41 -17.58
N TRP A 212 1.62 15.65 -17.11
CA TRP A 212 1.61 16.83 -17.97
C TRP A 212 2.86 16.94 -18.83
N GLN A 213 4.05 16.75 -18.23
CA GLN A 213 5.32 16.87 -18.96
C GLN A 213 5.53 15.76 -19.98
N ILE A 214 5.16 14.53 -19.65
CA ILE A 214 5.18 13.38 -20.57
C ILE A 214 4.23 13.62 -21.76
N GLY A 215 3.16 14.40 -21.56
CA GLY A 215 2.08 14.54 -22.53
C GLY A 215 1.25 13.27 -22.59
N ALA A 216 0.90 12.73 -21.42
CA ALA A 216 0.03 11.57 -21.32
C ALA A 216 -1.40 11.94 -21.76
N ASP A 217 -2.07 11.03 -22.47
CA ASP A 217 -3.50 11.16 -22.79
C ASP A 217 -4.34 10.60 -21.63
N VAL A 218 -3.88 9.48 -21.07
CA VAL A 218 -4.52 8.78 -19.94
C VAL A 218 -3.48 8.43 -18.89
N THR A 219 -3.82 8.62 -17.62
CA THR A 219 -3.07 8.01 -16.51
C THR A 219 -3.91 6.92 -15.86
N VAL A 220 -3.27 5.82 -15.47
CA VAL A 220 -3.86 4.72 -14.74
C VAL A 220 -3.11 4.54 -13.43
N SER A 221 -3.82 4.56 -12.31
CA SER A 221 -3.24 4.46 -10.97
C SER A 221 -4.13 3.66 -10.01
N GLY A 222 -3.58 3.27 -8.86
CA GLY A 222 -4.25 2.55 -7.78
C GLY A 222 -4.03 3.21 -6.42
N HIS A 223 -3.64 2.43 -5.41
CA HIS A 223 -3.22 2.85 -4.06
C HIS A 223 -4.31 3.43 -3.14
N MET A 224 -5.36 4.01 -3.66
CA MET A 224 -6.31 4.80 -2.86
C MET A 224 -7.42 3.98 -2.21
N GLY A 225 -7.65 2.74 -2.65
CA GLY A 225 -8.65 1.84 -2.08
C GLY A 225 -10.06 2.43 -2.01
N ARG A 226 -10.47 3.26 -2.96
CA ARG A 226 -11.80 3.85 -3.01
C ARG A 226 -12.76 2.96 -3.77
N LYS A 227 -13.99 2.81 -3.27
CA LYS A 227 -15.02 1.91 -3.80
C LYS A 227 -15.15 1.93 -5.32
N ASN A 228 -15.31 3.11 -5.90
CA ASN A 228 -15.57 3.26 -7.33
C ASN A 228 -14.39 3.89 -8.06
N GLY A 229 -13.21 3.89 -7.43
CA GLY A 229 -12.09 4.66 -7.93
C GLY A 229 -12.37 6.18 -7.95
N ASP A 230 -11.54 6.90 -8.63
CA ASP A 230 -11.70 8.34 -8.88
C ASP A 230 -11.36 8.64 -10.34
N ILE A 231 -12.03 9.63 -10.88
CA ILE A 231 -11.77 10.13 -12.22
C ILE A 231 -11.53 11.63 -12.16
N GLY A 232 -10.55 12.10 -12.89
CA GLY A 232 -10.22 13.51 -12.99
C GLY A 232 -9.61 13.88 -14.32
N VAL A 233 -9.46 15.17 -14.55
CA VAL A 233 -8.89 15.72 -15.79
C VAL A 233 -7.92 16.82 -15.44
N THR A 234 -6.75 16.81 -16.09
CA THR A 234 -5.84 17.96 -16.13
C THR A 234 -5.77 18.52 -17.54
N ASN A 235 -6.08 19.78 -17.69
CA ASN A 235 -6.03 20.51 -18.96
C ASN A 235 -5.44 21.92 -18.76
N SER A 236 -5.46 22.74 -19.79
CA SER A 236 -4.93 24.11 -19.75
C SER A 236 -5.56 24.99 -18.64
N SER A 237 -6.81 24.73 -18.22
CA SER A 237 -7.44 25.47 -17.12
C SER A 237 -6.77 25.23 -15.78
N ARG A 238 -6.07 24.11 -15.60
CA ARG A 238 -5.31 23.76 -14.39
C ARG A 238 -3.85 24.23 -14.41
N LEU A 239 -3.40 24.86 -15.49
CA LEU A 239 -2.00 25.29 -15.64
C LEU A 239 -1.52 26.19 -14.47
N TYR A 240 -2.40 27.05 -13.96
CA TYR A 240 -2.08 27.88 -12.80
C TYR A 240 -1.78 27.05 -11.56
N HIS A 241 -2.57 26.03 -11.28
CA HIS A 241 -2.34 25.11 -10.14
C HIS A 241 -1.08 24.28 -10.33
N LEU A 242 -0.81 23.82 -11.56
CA LEU A 242 0.44 23.11 -11.84
C LEU A 242 1.67 24.00 -11.59
N LYS A 243 1.63 25.27 -11.98
CA LYS A 243 2.70 26.24 -11.70
C LYS A 243 2.88 26.47 -10.21
N GLN A 244 1.80 26.65 -9.45
CA GLN A 244 1.87 26.77 -7.98
C GLN A 244 2.47 25.53 -7.32
N THR A 245 2.06 24.34 -7.77
CA THR A 245 2.64 23.07 -7.28
C THR A 245 4.13 23.01 -7.56
N TYR A 246 4.54 23.34 -8.77
CA TYR A 246 5.94 23.36 -9.17
C TYR A 246 6.78 24.32 -8.32
N GLU A 247 6.32 25.56 -8.15
CA GLU A 247 6.99 26.56 -7.32
C GLU A 247 7.11 26.13 -5.85
N LYS A 248 6.07 25.51 -5.32
CA LYS A 248 6.08 24.95 -3.98
C LYS A 248 7.11 23.83 -3.83
N LEU A 249 7.21 22.93 -4.80
CA LEU A 249 8.20 21.84 -4.79
C LEU A 249 9.63 22.40 -4.87
N LEU A 250 9.89 23.39 -5.73
CA LEU A 250 11.19 24.08 -5.78
C LEU A 250 11.58 24.74 -4.45
N SER A 251 10.61 25.32 -3.77
CA SER A 251 10.84 25.95 -2.47
C SER A 251 11.11 24.95 -1.35
N LEU A 252 10.42 23.81 -1.37
CA LEU A 252 10.54 22.76 -0.35
C LEU A 252 11.79 21.88 -0.54
N TYR A 253 12.26 21.71 -1.78
CA TYR A 253 13.35 20.82 -2.15
C TYR A 253 14.38 21.52 -3.02
N PRO A 254 15.08 22.55 -2.49
CA PRO A 254 16.07 23.33 -3.26
C PRO A 254 17.25 22.47 -3.76
N GLU A 255 17.55 21.36 -3.07
CA GLU A 255 18.59 20.39 -3.47
C GLU A 255 18.23 19.59 -4.71
N ALA A 256 16.94 19.50 -5.05
CA ALA A 256 16.43 18.79 -6.24
C ALA A 256 16.04 19.76 -7.38
N LYS A 257 16.50 21.00 -7.32
CA LYS A 257 16.08 22.07 -8.23
C LYS A 257 16.38 21.76 -9.69
N GLU A 258 17.56 21.21 -9.98
CA GLU A 258 17.98 20.91 -11.34
C GLU A 258 17.07 19.87 -12.00
N GLU A 259 16.76 18.79 -11.28
CA GLU A 259 15.87 17.75 -11.77
C GLU A 259 14.42 18.24 -11.86
N LEU A 260 13.98 19.00 -10.86
CA LEU A 260 12.62 19.55 -10.85
C LEU A 260 12.36 20.53 -11.97
N GLN A 261 13.38 21.27 -12.46
CA GLN A 261 13.25 22.17 -13.60
C GLN A 261 12.75 21.46 -14.86
N LEU A 262 13.04 20.17 -15.03
CA LEU A 262 12.55 19.38 -16.15
C LEU A 262 11.02 19.20 -16.15
N PHE A 263 10.39 19.40 -15.01
CA PHE A 263 8.93 19.30 -14.81
C PHE A 263 8.23 20.66 -14.77
N SER A 264 8.91 21.74 -15.15
CA SER A 264 8.31 23.08 -15.23
C SER A 264 7.10 23.07 -16.18
N PRO A 265 5.88 23.37 -15.70
CA PRO A 265 4.69 23.28 -16.52
C PRO A 265 4.63 24.40 -17.55
N VAL A 266 4.57 24.01 -18.82
CA VAL A 266 4.37 24.89 -19.97
C VAL A 266 2.95 24.72 -20.49
N GLU A 267 2.44 25.75 -21.15
CA GLU A 267 1.15 25.68 -21.83
C GLU A 267 1.19 24.68 -22.98
N LYS A 268 0.18 23.82 -23.02
CA LYS A 268 0.02 22.78 -24.04
C LYS A 268 -1.47 22.66 -24.35
N ASP A 269 -1.78 22.40 -25.61
CA ASP A 269 -3.11 21.91 -26.00
C ASP A 269 -3.20 20.41 -25.67
N LEU A 270 -3.44 20.13 -24.40
CA LEU A 270 -3.43 18.79 -23.85
C LEU A 270 -4.55 18.64 -22.83
N SER A 271 -5.21 17.49 -22.86
CA SER A 271 -6.14 17.05 -21.83
C SER A 271 -5.74 15.65 -21.37
N VAL A 272 -5.31 15.55 -20.12
CA VAL A 272 -4.90 14.29 -19.49
C VAL A 272 -6.05 13.74 -18.67
N GLN A 273 -6.54 12.57 -19.05
CA GLN A 273 -7.56 11.85 -18.27
C GLN A 273 -6.90 11.04 -17.16
N HIS A 274 -7.33 11.20 -15.93
CA HIS A 274 -6.85 10.45 -14.77
C HIS A 274 -7.85 9.39 -14.34
N ILE A 275 -7.41 8.14 -14.30
CA ILE A 275 -8.18 6.98 -13.83
C ILE A 275 -7.47 6.41 -12.60
N ASN A 276 -8.09 6.54 -11.44
CA ASN A 276 -7.63 5.90 -10.22
C ASN A 276 -8.54 4.72 -9.89
N LEU A 277 -7.97 3.53 -9.87
CA LEU A 277 -8.69 2.27 -9.75
C LEU A 277 -9.09 1.96 -8.31
N PRO A 278 -10.17 1.22 -8.08
CA PRO A 278 -10.43 0.58 -6.81
C PRO A 278 -9.43 -0.55 -6.54
N ASP A 279 -9.37 -1.04 -5.29
CA ASP A 279 -8.67 -2.31 -5.00
C ASP A 279 -9.31 -3.43 -5.83
N ALA A 280 -8.52 -4.43 -6.24
CA ALA A 280 -8.98 -5.50 -7.14
C ALA A 280 -10.19 -6.29 -6.62
N ASP A 281 -10.36 -6.40 -5.32
CA ASP A 281 -11.51 -7.06 -4.71
C ASP A 281 -12.76 -6.15 -4.61
N ASP A 282 -12.62 -4.87 -4.90
CA ASP A 282 -13.73 -3.90 -4.96
C ASP A 282 -14.18 -3.60 -6.39
N GLY A 283 -13.36 -3.95 -7.40
CA GLY A 283 -13.71 -3.74 -8.79
C GLY A 283 -12.51 -3.64 -9.73
N TYR A 284 -12.77 -3.15 -10.92
CA TYR A 284 -11.78 -2.99 -11.99
C TYR A 284 -12.18 -1.87 -12.95
N GLY A 285 -11.25 -1.45 -13.81
CA GLY A 285 -11.51 -0.55 -14.92
C GLY A 285 -11.48 -1.28 -16.26
N MET A 286 -12.20 -0.72 -17.22
CA MET A 286 -12.09 -1.07 -18.63
C MET A 286 -11.67 0.18 -19.39
N LEU A 287 -10.61 0.05 -20.20
CA LEU A 287 -10.21 1.06 -21.16
C LEU A 287 -10.34 0.48 -22.56
N GLU A 288 -11.02 1.16 -23.43
CA GLU A 288 -11.17 0.71 -24.82
C GLU A 288 -10.53 1.72 -25.76
N TRP A 289 -9.67 1.21 -26.63
CA TRP A 289 -9.10 1.96 -27.75
C TRP A 289 -9.88 1.64 -29.01
N ALA A 290 -10.60 2.62 -29.55
CA ALA A 290 -11.35 2.53 -30.79
C ALA A 290 -11.36 3.88 -31.52
N ASP A 291 -11.28 3.85 -32.84
CA ASP A 291 -11.40 5.04 -33.70
C ASP A 291 -10.48 6.22 -33.29
N GLY A 292 -9.26 5.91 -32.84
CA GLY A 292 -8.26 6.92 -32.42
C GLY A 292 -8.53 7.57 -31.06
N ASN A 293 -9.46 7.04 -30.26
CA ASN A 293 -9.83 7.59 -28.97
C ASN A 293 -9.86 6.51 -27.87
N PHE A 294 -9.61 6.96 -26.64
CA PHE A 294 -9.86 6.16 -25.44
C PHE A 294 -11.25 6.42 -24.88
N SER A 295 -11.96 5.36 -24.56
CA SER A 295 -13.12 5.39 -23.68
C SER A 295 -12.88 4.51 -22.47
N TYR A 296 -13.47 4.82 -21.33
CA TYR A 296 -13.21 4.08 -20.09
C TYR A 296 -14.47 3.95 -19.24
N GLU A 297 -14.49 2.88 -18.46
CA GLU A 297 -15.52 2.57 -17.48
C GLU A 297 -14.85 1.98 -16.23
N ILE A 298 -15.31 2.35 -15.03
CA ILE A 298 -14.92 1.69 -13.78
C ILE A 298 -16.13 0.90 -13.29
N ARG A 299 -15.89 -0.39 -13.02
CA ARG A 299 -16.89 -1.32 -12.50
C ARG A 299 -16.53 -1.69 -11.08
N GLY A 300 -17.37 -1.30 -10.13
CA GLY A 300 -17.25 -1.67 -8.73
C GLY A 300 -18.08 -2.94 -8.42
N ASP A 301 -17.60 -3.75 -7.51
CA ASP A 301 -18.36 -4.85 -6.91
C ASP A 301 -19.04 -4.34 -5.63
N ASP A 302 -20.29 -3.87 -5.77
CA ASP A 302 -21.06 -3.31 -4.65
C ASP A 302 -21.32 -4.32 -3.53
N TYR A 303 -21.48 -5.61 -3.88
CA TYR A 303 -21.70 -6.65 -2.88
C TYR A 303 -20.46 -6.90 -2.04
N ARG A 304 -19.30 -7.03 -2.67
CA ARG A 304 -18.01 -7.18 -1.98
C ARG A 304 -17.68 -5.95 -1.15
N TRP A 305 -17.92 -4.77 -1.69
CA TRP A 305 -17.74 -3.52 -0.94
C TRP A 305 -18.61 -3.46 0.32
N GLU A 306 -19.89 -3.81 0.25
CA GLU A 306 -20.78 -3.83 1.42
C GLU A 306 -20.36 -4.89 2.45
N GLN A 307 -19.90 -6.06 2.00
CA GLN A 307 -19.30 -7.05 2.90
C GLN A 307 -18.03 -6.50 3.56
N LYS A 308 -17.11 -5.95 2.75
CA LYS A 308 -15.87 -5.35 3.23
C LYS A 308 -16.14 -4.18 4.17
N LYS A 309 -17.17 -3.38 3.93
CA LYS A 309 -17.60 -2.29 4.80
C LYS A 309 -18.16 -2.79 6.12
N ARG A 310 -18.92 -3.87 6.13
CA ARG A 310 -19.40 -4.53 7.36
C ARG A 310 -18.21 -5.13 8.13
N MET A 311 -17.36 -5.87 7.45
CA MET A 311 -16.14 -6.45 7.99
C MET A 311 -15.17 -5.37 8.46
N SER A 312 -14.98 -4.35 7.66
CA SER A 312 -13.98 -3.33 7.90
C SER A 312 -14.41 -2.30 8.93
N LYS A 313 -15.70 -2.21 9.31
CA LYS A 313 -16.05 -1.32 10.41
C LYS A 313 -15.25 -1.69 11.66
N ARG A 314 -15.02 -2.97 11.87
CA ARG A 314 -14.19 -3.49 12.95
C ARG A 314 -12.68 -3.35 12.65
N LEU A 315 -12.22 -3.89 11.53
CA LEU A 315 -10.80 -3.90 11.16
C LEU A 315 -10.32 -2.56 10.60
N PHE A 316 -11.19 -1.76 9.99
CA PHE A 316 -10.82 -0.51 9.33
C PHE A 316 -10.82 0.68 10.27
N THR A 317 -11.66 0.71 11.27
CA THR A 317 -11.50 1.61 12.41
C THR A 317 -10.12 1.38 13.03
N PHE A 318 -9.69 0.11 13.09
CA PHE A 318 -8.34 -0.24 13.49
C PHE A 318 -7.28 0.10 12.43
N ALA A 319 -7.47 -0.21 11.16
CA ALA A 319 -6.39 -0.11 10.17
C ALA A 319 -6.17 1.28 9.56
N ARG A 320 -7.18 2.09 9.33
CA ARG A 320 -7.04 3.39 8.67
C ARG A 320 -7.21 4.59 9.61
N GLY A 321 -8.29 4.64 10.37
CA GLY A 321 -8.42 5.63 11.44
C GLY A 321 -7.36 5.40 12.52
N ALA A 322 -7.05 4.13 12.79
CA ALA A 322 -6.02 3.76 13.72
C ALA A 322 -4.59 3.98 13.19
N TYR A 323 -4.32 4.01 11.86
CA TYR A 323 -2.94 4.26 11.42
C TYR A 323 -2.51 5.71 11.65
N GLU A 324 -3.36 6.66 11.34
CA GLU A 324 -3.13 8.07 11.65
C GLU A 324 -3.16 8.29 13.18
N PHE A 325 -4.11 7.65 13.85
CA PHE A 325 -4.20 7.61 15.31
C PHE A 325 -2.96 6.94 15.93
N MET A 326 -2.53 5.77 15.43
CA MET A 326 -1.35 5.05 15.94
C MET A 326 -0.05 5.85 15.82
N THR A 327 0.13 6.65 14.79
CA THR A 327 1.33 7.48 14.64
C THR A 327 1.34 8.67 15.58
N SER A 328 0.19 9.27 15.83
CA SER A 328 0.06 10.36 16.83
C SER A 328 0.17 9.81 18.25
N GLU A 329 -0.49 8.69 18.54
CA GLU A 329 -0.40 8.02 19.85
C GLU A 329 1.01 7.54 20.16
N TYR A 330 1.74 6.98 19.18
CA TYR A 330 3.14 6.60 19.40
C TYR A 330 4.00 7.79 19.85
N SER A 331 3.85 8.94 19.21
CA SER A 331 4.60 10.14 19.56
C SER A 331 4.21 10.67 20.95
N ALA A 332 2.93 10.57 21.31
CA ALA A 332 2.43 10.94 22.63
C ALA A 332 2.87 9.95 23.73
N MET A 333 3.02 8.67 23.38
CA MET A 333 3.40 7.63 24.36
C MET A 333 4.91 7.56 24.63
N LEU A 334 5.78 8.07 23.76
CA LEU A 334 7.22 8.03 23.97
C LEU A 334 7.66 8.59 25.32
N PRO A 335 7.32 9.84 25.71
CA PRO A 335 7.74 10.40 26.98
C PRO A 335 7.11 9.69 28.19
N ILE A 336 5.96 9.04 27.99
CA ILE A 336 5.27 8.28 29.04
C ILE A 336 5.94 6.92 29.21
N ALA A 337 6.29 6.25 28.10
CA ALA A 337 7.03 5.00 28.13
C ALA A 337 8.38 5.14 28.85
N ASP A 338 9.08 6.25 28.65
CA ASP A 338 10.31 6.54 29.40
C ASP A 338 10.06 6.59 30.91
N LYS A 339 8.94 7.16 31.36
CA LYS A 339 8.56 7.18 32.79
C LYS A 339 8.18 5.80 33.29
N ILE A 340 7.45 5.00 32.48
CA ILE A 340 7.11 3.60 32.83
C ILE A 340 8.40 2.78 32.96
N ILE A 341 9.31 2.88 32.01
CA ILE A 341 10.59 2.14 32.02
C ILE A 341 11.43 2.55 33.23
N ALA A 342 11.47 3.84 33.55
CA ALA A 342 12.20 4.35 34.72
C ALA A 342 11.50 4.07 36.07
N GLY A 343 10.24 3.60 36.07
CA GLY A 343 9.44 3.37 37.27
C GLY A 343 9.05 4.65 38.03
N THR A 344 8.96 5.75 37.30
CA THR A 344 8.61 7.08 37.87
C THR A 344 7.16 7.44 37.71
N LEU A 345 6.38 6.63 36.97
CA LEU A 345 4.95 6.77 36.83
C LEU A 345 4.25 6.03 37.99
N PRO A 346 3.15 6.58 38.55
CA PRO A 346 2.33 5.86 39.53
C PRO A 346 1.81 4.53 38.96
N PRO A 347 1.86 3.42 39.71
CA PRO A 347 1.42 2.10 39.19
C PRO A 347 -0.03 2.07 38.69
N GLU A 348 -0.90 2.87 39.29
CA GLU A 348 -2.31 3.02 38.89
C GLU A 348 -2.46 3.67 37.50
N GLU A 349 -1.51 4.52 37.08
CA GLU A 349 -1.52 5.14 35.77
C GLU A 349 -0.84 4.27 34.72
N GLU A 350 0.10 3.40 35.11
CA GLU A 350 0.82 2.52 34.17
C GLU A 350 -0.16 1.64 33.38
N GLY A 351 -1.22 1.11 34.04
CA GLY A 351 -2.24 0.27 33.40
C GLY A 351 -2.96 0.98 32.27
N ASP A 352 -3.40 2.23 32.49
CA ASP A 352 -4.14 3.00 31.49
C ASP A 352 -3.29 3.27 30.23
N TYR A 353 -1.99 3.53 30.42
CA TYR A 353 -1.10 3.75 29.27
C TYR A 353 -0.72 2.46 28.53
N ILE A 354 -0.59 1.34 29.25
CA ILE A 354 -0.41 0.02 28.63
C ILE A 354 -1.64 -0.32 27.78
N GLU A 355 -2.84 -0.10 28.31
CA GLU A 355 -4.10 -0.30 27.57
C GLU A 355 -4.12 0.55 26.29
N ARG A 356 -3.78 1.84 26.38
CA ARG A 356 -3.68 2.69 25.18
C ARG A 356 -2.67 2.16 24.14
N MET A 357 -1.54 1.62 24.57
CA MET A 357 -0.56 1.01 23.67
C MET A 357 -1.08 -0.27 23.03
N LEU A 358 -1.86 -1.09 23.77
CA LEU A 358 -2.49 -2.31 23.26
C LEU A 358 -3.44 -2.03 22.09
N HIS A 359 -4.16 -0.92 22.12
CA HIS A 359 -5.01 -0.50 20.99
C HIS A 359 -4.23 -0.16 19.71
N CYS A 360 -2.91 -0.07 19.78
CA CYS A 360 -2.01 0.24 18.67
C CYS A 360 -1.11 -0.94 18.27
N LEU A 361 -1.46 -2.17 18.61
CA LEU A 361 -0.64 -3.37 18.37
C LEU A 361 -0.25 -3.60 16.91
N GLY A 362 -1.04 -3.15 15.94
CA GLY A 362 -0.71 -3.23 14.52
C GLY A 362 0.45 -2.31 14.08
N TYR A 363 0.92 -1.41 14.95
CA TYR A 363 1.99 -0.49 14.65
C TYR A 363 3.31 -0.96 15.28
N ASN A 364 4.28 -1.39 14.46
CA ASN A 364 5.54 -1.99 14.93
C ASN A 364 6.27 -1.22 16.03
N LYS A 365 6.34 0.10 15.89
CA LYS A 365 7.07 0.93 16.86
C LYS A 365 6.34 0.94 18.20
N MET A 366 5.00 0.96 18.18
CA MET A 366 4.18 0.90 19.37
C MET A 366 4.28 -0.48 20.02
N SER A 367 4.21 -1.56 19.23
CA SER A 367 4.38 -2.93 19.75
C SER A 367 5.75 -3.12 20.43
N ALA A 368 6.81 -2.57 19.83
CA ALA A 368 8.15 -2.61 20.41
C ALA A 368 8.26 -1.75 21.69
N LEU A 369 7.56 -0.62 21.73
CA LEU A 369 7.52 0.26 22.90
C LEU A 369 6.74 -0.39 24.04
N LEU A 370 5.57 -0.94 23.73
CA LEU A 370 4.76 -1.71 24.67
C LEU A 370 5.55 -2.86 25.29
N HIS A 371 6.23 -3.64 24.45
CA HIS A 371 7.07 -4.76 24.95
C HIS A 371 8.10 -4.29 25.97
N LYS A 372 8.82 -3.19 25.71
CA LYS A 372 9.78 -2.61 26.65
C LYS A 372 9.13 -2.14 27.95
N CYS A 373 7.95 -1.53 27.87
CA CYS A 373 7.21 -1.10 29.05
C CYS A 373 6.77 -2.31 29.88
N CYS A 374 6.21 -3.35 29.26
CA CYS A 374 5.80 -4.58 29.92
C CYS A 374 6.99 -5.29 30.59
N GLU A 375 8.14 -5.42 29.90
CA GLU A 375 9.35 -5.98 30.49
C GLU A 375 9.80 -5.21 31.75
N ALA A 376 9.76 -3.87 31.68
CA ALA A 376 10.16 -3.04 32.81
C ALA A 376 9.20 -3.17 34.00
N ILE A 377 7.89 -3.23 33.72
CA ILE A 377 6.85 -3.45 34.74
C ILE A 377 7.00 -4.84 35.38
N ILE A 378 7.13 -5.88 34.58
CA ILE A 378 7.30 -7.26 35.05
C ILE A 378 8.56 -7.40 35.90
N LYS A 379 9.65 -6.74 35.51
CA LYS A 379 10.90 -6.74 36.27
C LYS A 379 10.73 -6.10 37.67
N ARG A 380 9.90 -5.06 37.79
CA ARG A 380 9.61 -4.41 39.08
C ARG A 380 8.58 -5.17 39.90
N ASN A 381 7.62 -5.79 39.24
CA ASN A 381 6.55 -6.53 39.86
C ASN A 381 6.23 -7.82 39.05
N PRO A 382 6.85 -8.97 39.38
CA PRO A 382 6.66 -10.21 38.67
C PRO A 382 5.20 -10.72 38.63
N ASP A 383 4.36 -10.30 39.56
CA ASP A 383 2.96 -10.70 39.60
C ASP A 383 2.16 -10.13 38.42
N TYR A 384 2.64 -9.08 37.80
CA TYR A 384 2.05 -8.51 36.57
C TYR A 384 2.20 -9.42 35.34
N ALA A 385 3.19 -10.29 35.31
CA ALA A 385 3.43 -11.17 34.15
C ALA A 385 2.20 -12.03 33.82
N VAL A 386 1.59 -12.62 34.86
CA VAL A 386 0.41 -13.47 34.70
C VAL A 386 -0.81 -12.64 34.29
N ALA A 387 -0.97 -11.48 34.90
CA ALA A 387 -2.06 -10.60 34.60
C ALA A 387 -2.07 -10.13 33.13
N ILE A 388 -0.89 -9.73 32.60
CA ILE A 388 -0.75 -9.32 31.18
C ILE A 388 -1.08 -10.48 30.24
N LEU A 389 -0.64 -11.71 30.58
CA LEU A 389 -0.91 -12.89 29.75
C LEU A 389 -2.41 -13.28 29.75
N ASP A 390 -3.05 -13.17 30.90
CA ASP A 390 -4.49 -13.47 31.04
C ASP A 390 -5.32 -12.46 30.24
N ASP A 391 -4.99 -11.18 30.32
CA ASP A 391 -5.64 -10.13 29.55
C ASP A 391 -5.45 -10.29 28.03
N GLU A 392 -4.23 -10.67 27.61
CA GLU A 392 -3.99 -11.02 26.21
C GLU A 392 -4.82 -12.24 25.76
N HIS A 393 -5.04 -13.19 26.65
CA HIS A 393 -5.83 -14.38 26.35
C HIS A 393 -7.30 -14.04 26.20
N GLU A 394 -7.86 -13.26 27.09
CA GLU A 394 -9.24 -12.76 27.01
C GLU A 394 -9.48 -11.95 25.72
N MET A 395 -8.54 -11.09 25.34
CA MET A 395 -8.60 -10.35 24.07
C MET A 395 -8.55 -11.27 22.84
N ARG A 396 -7.84 -12.40 22.92
CA ARG A 396 -7.75 -13.39 21.84
C ARG A 396 -9.02 -14.23 21.71
N GLU A 397 -9.67 -14.53 22.81
CA GLU A 397 -10.91 -15.32 22.83
C GLU A 397 -12.15 -14.48 22.62
N GLY A 398 -12.10 -13.18 22.93
CA GLY A 398 -13.17 -12.24 22.68
C GLY A 398 -13.49 -12.14 21.20
N SER A 399 -14.62 -12.68 20.82
CA SER A 399 -15.07 -12.76 19.42
C SER A 399 -15.44 -11.41 18.80
N GLU A 400 -15.48 -10.35 19.60
CA GLU A 400 -15.85 -9.02 19.15
C GLU A 400 -14.66 -8.09 19.12
N ALA A 401 -14.52 -7.35 18.08
CA ALA A 401 -13.40 -6.49 17.73
C ALA A 401 -12.63 -5.95 18.94
N PRO A 402 -11.35 -6.29 19.13
CA PRO A 402 -10.55 -5.84 20.26
C PRO A 402 -10.37 -4.33 20.35
N TYR A 403 -11.04 -3.60 19.48
CA TYR A 403 -10.93 -2.15 19.32
C TYR A 403 -12.29 -1.44 19.34
N SER A 404 -13.37 -2.10 19.80
CA SER A 404 -14.61 -1.40 20.06
C SER A 404 -14.49 -0.61 21.35
N ASP A 405 -15.19 0.53 21.44
CA ASP A 405 -15.26 1.31 22.68
C ASP A 405 -15.91 0.51 23.83
N GLU A 406 -16.64 -0.56 23.50
CA GLU A 406 -17.23 -1.49 24.48
C GLU A 406 -16.17 -2.38 25.11
N LEU A 407 -15.29 -3.00 24.31
CA LEU A 407 -14.12 -3.75 24.82
C LEU A 407 -13.20 -2.86 25.66
N ARG A 408 -13.05 -1.61 25.24
CA ARG A 408 -12.27 -0.61 25.98
C ARG A 408 -12.84 -0.33 27.37
N ARG A 409 -14.15 -0.40 27.54
CA ARG A 409 -14.85 -0.22 28.85
C ARG A 409 -14.78 -1.47 29.72
N GLU A 410 -14.75 -2.65 29.10
CA GLU A 410 -14.70 -3.93 29.83
C GLU A 410 -13.27 -4.30 30.22
N TYR A 411 -12.28 -3.79 29.46
CA TYR A 411 -10.88 -4.10 29.65
C TYR A 411 -10.27 -3.20 30.72
N ASP A 412 -10.20 -3.70 31.94
CA ASP A 412 -9.68 -2.99 33.11
C ASP A 412 -8.34 -3.58 33.55
N PHE A 413 -7.25 -2.98 33.10
CA PHE A 413 -5.90 -3.39 33.46
C PHE A 413 -5.62 -3.36 34.97
N HIS A 414 -6.39 -2.55 35.72
CA HIS A 414 -6.28 -2.50 37.19
C HIS A 414 -6.81 -3.77 37.86
N LYS A 415 -7.75 -4.50 37.23
CA LYS A 415 -8.21 -5.81 37.74
C LYS A 415 -7.13 -6.87 37.66
N ALA A 416 -6.26 -6.77 36.64
CA ALA A 416 -5.15 -7.67 36.44
C ALA A 416 -4.15 -7.67 37.61
N LYS A 417 -4.07 -6.58 38.38
CA LYS A 417 -3.23 -6.48 39.57
C LYS A 417 -3.57 -7.50 40.66
N LYS A 418 -4.78 -8.04 40.67
CA LYS A 418 -5.29 -8.93 41.72
C LYS A 418 -5.16 -10.41 41.38
N ASN A 419 -4.48 -10.78 40.34
CA ASN A 419 -4.27 -12.14 39.84
C ASN A 419 -5.18 -13.19 40.48
N PRO A 420 -6.35 -13.53 39.92
CA PRO A 420 -7.33 -14.44 40.53
C PRO A 420 -6.81 -15.88 40.60
N TYR A 421 -5.71 -16.21 39.90
CA TYR A 421 -5.13 -17.55 39.77
C TYR A 421 -3.91 -17.78 40.66
N LYS A 422 -3.52 -16.82 41.49
CA LYS A 422 -2.55 -17.13 42.55
C LYS A 422 -3.19 -18.12 43.52
N LYS A 423 -3.02 -19.42 43.24
CA LYS A 423 -3.32 -20.46 44.25
C LYS A 423 -2.39 -20.25 45.44
N GLN A 424 -3.00 -20.09 46.57
CA GLN A 424 -2.31 -20.03 47.87
C GLN A 424 -1.43 -21.26 48.07
#